data_54abff42fb631578263fa9f05ed17962
#
_entry.id   54abff42fb631578263fa9f05ed17962
#
_cell.length_a   1.000
_cell.length_b   1.000
_cell.length_c   1.000
_cell.angle_alpha   90.00
_cell.angle_beta   90.00
_cell.angle_gamma   90.00
#
_symmetry.space_group_name_H-M   'P 1'
#
loop_
_entity.id
_entity.type
_entity.pdbx_description
1 polymer ?
#
loop_
_entity_poly.entity_id
_entity_poly.type
_entity_poly.pdbx_seq_one_letter_code
_entity_poly.pdbx_strand_id
1 'polypeptide(L)'
;GMGGDGGRGGQGGLGGSAGAGGEGGGGVKCNGSADFCDRRFDEVSYPMTHNAMSNAEDGWNLPNQNFNIVTQLEAGVRGMMLDTYDEDGEIVLCHVLCGLGSRPLVDALTEIRVFLDENPGEVFSIIFESYIENSETAAAVEESGLIDLTYAHTGGEPWPTLRELIEADTRVMVFQEKPGDEAYPWLMYFWEHAWETPFSFATPEDFSCDPNRGDPEAPLFLLNHFLTSPLGGSSDLAEMVNYNPLFLERAEQCQEEGEALPNFVAVDFYDIGDLFDVTQSLNSR
;
A
#
# COMPACT_ATOMS: atom_id res chain seq x y z
N GLY A 1 -59.48 49.05 -18.19
CA GLY A 1 -60.38 49.20 -17.08
C GLY A 1 -59.76 48.68 -15.80
N MET A 2 -59.51 49.59 -14.92
CA MET A 2 -59.93 49.59 -13.51
C MET A 2 -59.48 48.35 -12.72
N GLY A 3 -58.69 48.34 -11.65
CA GLY A 3 -58.65 49.37 -10.64
C GLY A 3 -58.62 48.65 -9.29
N GLY A 4 -57.94 49.19 -8.32
CA GLY A 4 -58.14 49.02 -6.89
C GLY A 4 -57.28 47.93 -6.25
N ASP A 5 -56.34 48.27 -5.51
CA ASP A 5 -56.22 48.92 -4.22
C ASP A 5 -56.14 47.92 -3.05
N GLY A 6 -55.09 48.00 -2.30
CA GLY A 6 -55.10 48.30 -0.91
C GLY A 6 -54.90 47.12 0.05
N GLY A 7 -53.88 47.15 0.83
CA GLY A 7 -53.86 46.39 2.08
C GLY A 7 -52.50 46.29 2.75
N ARG A 8 -52.25 47.23 3.63
CA ARG A 8 -51.12 47.30 4.57
C ARG A 8 -51.09 46.17 5.60
N GLY A 9 -49.88 45.85 6.02
CA GLY A 9 -49.62 45.80 7.46
C GLY A 9 -49.09 44.49 8.00
N GLY A 10 -47.95 44.54 8.63
CA GLY A 10 -47.51 43.52 9.57
C GLY A 10 -45.99 43.37 9.68
N GLN A 11 -45.34 44.31 10.36
CA GLN A 11 -44.02 44.07 10.97
C GLN A 11 -44.14 43.00 12.07
N GLY A 12 -43.29 42.00 12.01
CA GLY A 12 -43.06 41.05 13.05
C GLY A 12 -41.63 40.53 12.94
N GLY A 13 -40.71 41.26 13.56
CA GLY A 13 -39.34 40.76 13.74
C GLY A 13 -39.32 39.67 14.80
N LEU A 14 -38.72 38.56 14.50
CA LEU A 14 -38.18 37.68 15.50
C LEU A 14 -36.80 37.24 15.01
N GLY A 15 -35.77 37.63 15.82
CA GLY A 15 -34.40 37.22 15.62
C GLY A 15 -34.25 35.71 15.71
N GLY A 16 -33.87 35.13 14.61
CA GLY A 16 -33.31 33.79 14.60
C GLY A 16 -31.81 33.93 14.80
N SER A 17 -31.33 33.57 15.97
CA SER A 17 -29.91 33.38 16.22
C SER A 17 -29.36 32.39 15.21
N ALA A 18 -28.41 32.84 14.38
CA ALA A 18 -27.56 31.97 13.60
C ALA A 18 -26.82 31.07 14.60
N GLY A 19 -27.27 29.82 14.69
CA GLY A 19 -26.49 28.77 15.31
C GLY A 19 -25.19 28.68 14.54
N ALA A 20 -24.09 29.00 15.20
CA ALA A 20 -22.76 28.66 14.71
C ALA A 20 -22.78 27.14 14.50
N GLY A 21 -22.78 26.74 13.24
CA GLY A 21 -22.48 25.37 12.86
C GLY A 21 -21.11 25.04 13.43
N GLY A 22 -21.08 24.13 14.37
CA GLY A 22 -19.83 23.62 14.89
C GLY A 22 -19.00 23.13 13.70
N GLU A 23 -17.85 23.72 13.51
CA GLU A 23 -16.77 23.10 12.75
C GLU A 23 -16.53 21.75 13.40
N GLY A 24 -17.04 20.68 12.75
CA GLY A 24 -16.67 19.31 13.09
C GLY A 24 -15.15 19.25 12.95
N GLY A 25 -14.46 19.18 14.07
CA GLY A 25 -13.03 18.99 14.09
C GLY A 25 -12.71 17.72 13.32
N GLY A 26 -12.25 17.85 12.08
CA GLY A 26 -11.69 16.74 11.33
C GLY A 26 -10.40 16.32 12.04
N GLY A 27 -10.49 15.30 12.91
CA GLY A 27 -9.31 14.72 13.54
C GLY A 27 -8.32 14.26 12.44
N VAL A 28 -7.04 14.29 12.79
CA VAL A 28 -5.99 13.73 11.92
C VAL A 28 -6.41 12.31 11.53
N LYS A 29 -6.33 12.00 10.24
CA LYS A 29 -6.54 10.65 9.71
C LYS A 29 -5.19 10.09 9.30
N CYS A 30 -4.98 8.83 9.61
CA CYS A 30 -3.80 8.07 9.23
C CYS A 30 -4.27 6.94 8.33
N ASN A 31 -3.76 6.87 7.10
CA ASN A 31 -4.24 5.96 6.05
C ASN A 31 -5.78 5.96 5.95
N GLY A 32 -6.35 7.17 5.89
CA GLY A 32 -7.78 7.38 5.71
C GLY A 32 -8.67 7.23 6.94
N SER A 33 -8.17 6.69 8.08
CA SER A 33 -8.94 6.49 9.31
C SER A 33 -8.30 7.16 10.53
N ALA A 34 -9.12 7.75 11.40
CA ALA A 34 -8.65 8.23 12.70
C ALA A 34 -8.30 7.08 13.65
N ASP A 35 -8.94 5.91 13.46
CA ASP A 35 -8.75 4.74 14.33
C ASP A 35 -7.38 4.08 14.14
N PHE A 36 -6.69 4.38 13.03
CA PHE A 36 -5.35 3.84 12.77
C PHE A 36 -4.24 4.68 13.38
N CYS A 37 -4.51 5.95 13.71
CA CYS A 37 -3.46 6.87 14.15
C CYS A 37 -2.71 6.40 15.40
N ASP A 38 -3.41 5.77 16.34
CA ASP A 38 -2.83 5.31 17.61
C ASP A 38 -2.45 3.82 17.59
N ARG A 39 -2.56 3.17 16.42
CA ARG A 39 -2.03 1.81 16.19
C ARG A 39 -0.59 1.87 15.73
N ARG A 40 0.20 0.89 16.17
CA ARG A 40 1.56 0.71 15.65
C ARG A 40 1.51 0.22 14.21
N PHE A 41 2.59 0.44 13.49
CA PHE A 41 2.74 0.00 12.10
C PHE A 41 2.46 -1.51 11.94
N ASP A 42 2.92 -2.34 12.88
CA ASP A 42 2.70 -3.79 12.92
C ASP A 42 1.28 -4.21 13.39
N GLU A 43 0.43 -3.26 13.74
CA GLU A 43 -0.97 -3.50 14.15
C GLU A 43 -1.99 -3.10 13.07
N VAL A 44 -1.53 -2.82 11.85
CA VAL A 44 -2.38 -2.43 10.72
C VAL A 44 -2.18 -3.36 9.54
N SER A 45 -3.28 -3.71 8.86
CA SER A 45 -3.28 -4.44 7.59
C SER A 45 -3.38 -3.46 6.43
N TYR A 46 -2.42 -3.54 5.50
CA TYR A 46 -2.28 -2.63 4.36
C TYR A 46 -2.62 -3.35 3.05
N PRO A 47 -3.48 -2.77 2.19
CA PRO A 47 -3.65 -3.26 0.83
C PRO A 47 -2.36 -3.07 0.06
N MET A 48 -1.85 -4.16 -0.54
CA MET A 48 -0.58 -4.20 -1.26
C MET A 48 -0.76 -4.76 -2.67
N THR A 49 0.02 -4.25 -3.61
CA THR A 49 0.06 -4.76 -4.99
C THR A 49 1.36 -5.51 -5.25
N HIS A 50 1.21 -6.74 -5.75
CA HIS A 50 2.32 -7.53 -6.27
C HIS A 50 2.69 -7.00 -7.65
N ASN A 51 4.00 -6.84 -7.93
CA ASN A 51 4.52 -6.30 -9.19
C ASN A 51 3.80 -5.01 -9.64
N ALA A 52 3.68 -4.05 -8.72
CA ALA A 52 2.91 -2.82 -8.90
C ALA A 52 3.29 -2.02 -10.16
N MET A 53 4.55 -2.08 -10.59
CA MET A 53 5.07 -1.42 -11.78
C MET A 53 4.55 -2.04 -13.07
N SER A 54 4.25 -3.35 -13.07
CA SER A 54 3.81 -4.09 -14.26
C SER A 54 2.32 -3.89 -14.49
N ASN A 55 1.93 -2.88 -15.30
CA ASN A 55 0.53 -2.51 -15.44
C ASN A 55 0.09 -2.29 -16.89
N ALA A 56 -1.21 -2.52 -17.16
CA ALA A 56 -1.80 -2.40 -18.48
C ALA A 56 -1.92 -0.94 -18.95
N GLU A 57 -2.14 0.01 -18.02
CA GLU A 57 -2.32 1.43 -18.32
C GLU A 57 -1.06 2.03 -18.94
N ASP A 58 0.13 1.67 -18.48
CA ASP A 58 1.43 2.07 -19.05
C ASP A 58 1.83 1.19 -20.27
N GLY A 59 0.98 0.25 -20.67
CA GLY A 59 1.17 -0.56 -21.88
C GLY A 59 2.11 -1.76 -21.73
N TRP A 60 2.30 -2.26 -20.49
CA TRP A 60 3.11 -3.46 -20.26
C TRP A 60 2.44 -4.69 -20.85
N ASN A 61 3.25 -5.63 -21.32
CA ASN A 61 2.78 -6.91 -21.80
C ASN A 61 2.68 -7.90 -20.64
N LEU A 62 1.57 -8.63 -20.55
CA LEU A 62 1.30 -9.59 -19.46
C LEU A 62 1.37 -8.93 -18.06
N PRO A 63 0.66 -7.82 -17.86
CA PRO A 63 0.76 -7.03 -16.64
C PRO A 63 0.20 -7.78 -15.43
N ASN A 64 0.70 -7.39 -14.24
CA ASN A 64 0.15 -7.86 -12.95
C ASN A 64 -0.94 -6.94 -12.41
N GLN A 65 -1.05 -5.71 -12.93
CA GLN A 65 -2.03 -4.71 -12.50
C GLN A 65 -2.71 -4.08 -13.73
N ASN A 66 -3.95 -3.60 -13.58
CA ASN A 66 -4.61 -2.84 -14.64
C ASN A 66 -4.12 -1.38 -14.68
N PHE A 67 -3.86 -0.78 -13.54
CA PHE A 67 -3.61 0.65 -13.39
C PHE A 67 -2.18 0.94 -12.92
N ASN A 68 -1.69 2.13 -13.27
CA ASN A 68 -0.34 2.60 -12.93
C ASN A 68 -0.20 2.93 -11.42
N ILE A 69 1.02 3.19 -11.00
CA ILE A 69 1.38 3.45 -9.59
C ILE A 69 0.55 4.59 -8.98
N VAL A 70 0.35 5.68 -9.69
CA VAL A 70 -0.41 6.84 -9.19
C VAL A 70 -1.87 6.45 -8.96
N THR A 71 -2.49 5.79 -9.91
CA THR A 71 -3.89 5.31 -9.81
C THR A 71 -4.05 4.30 -8.67
N GLN A 72 -3.07 3.41 -8.45
CA GLN A 72 -3.05 2.47 -7.32
C GLN A 72 -3.03 3.22 -5.97
N LEU A 73 -2.17 4.24 -5.84
CA LEU A 73 -2.06 5.08 -4.63
C LEU A 73 -3.35 5.84 -4.35
N GLU A 74 -3.95 6.46 -5.39
CA GLU A 74 -5.23 7.17 -5.31
C GLU A 74 -6.39 6.25 -4.91
N ALA A 75 -6.36 4.98 -5.34
CA ALA A 75 -7.33 3.97 -4.97
C ALA A 75 -7.23 3.51 -3.50
N GLY A 76 -6.10 3.76 -2.83
CA GLY A 76 -5.89 3.38 -1.44
C GLY A 76 -4.88 2.26 -1.20
N VAL A 77 -4.12 1.83 -2.23
CA VAL A 77 -2.98 0.93 -2.04
C VAL A 77 -1.92 1.62 -1.17
N ARG A 78 -1.43 0.92 -0.15
CA ARG A 78 -0.44 1.46 0.81
C ARG A 78 0.81 0.60 0.95
N GLY A 79 0.95 -0.38 0.09
CA GLY A 79 2.17 -1.16 -0.09
C GLY A 79 2.37 -1.56 -1.55
N MET A 80 3.61 -1.61 -2.00
CA MET A 80 3.95 -2.03 -3.37
C MET A 80 5.17 -2.94 -3.36
N MET A 81 5.09 -4.04 -4.11
CA MET A 81 6.23 -4.88 -4.44
C MET A 81 6.74 -4.47 -5.81
N LEU A 82 8.05 -4.20 -5.91
CA LEU A 82 8.71 -3.62 -7.07
C LEU A 82 10.01 -4.38 -7.37
N ASP A 83 10.18 -4.86 -8.61
CA ASP A 83 11.41 -5.53 -9.04
C ASP A 83 12.34 -4.54 -9.73
N THR A 84 13.60 -4.50 -9.30
CA THR A 84 14.60 -3.56 -9.79
C THR A 84 15.73 -4.26 -10.54
N TYR A 85 16.09 -3.74 -11.72
CA TYR A 85 17.14 -4.27 -12.59
C TYR A 85 18.05 -3.16 -13.10
N ASP A 86 19.29 -3.53 -13.46
CA ASP A 86 20.17 -2.70 -14.29
C ASP A 86 19.98 -3.12 -15.76
N GLU A 87 19.47 -2.23 -16.59
CA GLU A 87 19.32 -2.39 -18.02
C GLU A 87 20.28 -1.45 -18.74
N ASP A 88 21.46 -1.98 -19.12
CA ASP A 88 22.52 -1.23 -19.83
C ASP A 88 23.02 0.04 -19.06
N GLY A 89 23.03 0.01 -17.76
CA GLY A 89 23.46 1.12 -16.88
C GLY A 89 22.36 2.08 -16.46
N GLU A 90 21.11 1.81 -16.84
CA GLU A 90 19.92 2.48 -16.33
C GLU A 90 19.21 1.60 -15.29
N ILE A 91 18.93 2.15 -14.13
CA ILE A 91 18.19 1.44 -13.08
C ILE A 91 16.70 1.54 -13.36
N VAL A 92 16.11 0.39 -13.65
CA VAL A 92 14.71 0.28 -14.07
C VAL A 92 13.90 -0.64 -13.15
N LEU A 93 12.59 -0.42 -13.16
CA LEU A 93 11.59 -1.40 -12.74
C LEU A 93 11.21 -2.24 -13.96
N CYS A 94 11.28 -3.56 -13.83
CA CYS A 94 10.70 -4.49 -14.80
C CYS A 94 10.38 -5.83 -14.12
N HIS A 95 9.56 -6.67 -14.77
CA HIS A 95 9.23 -7.99 -14.26
C HIS A 95 9.87 -9.06 -15.14
N VAL A 96 10.89 -9.76 -14.64
CA VAL A 96 11.64 -10.86 -15.26
C VAL A 96 12.31 -10.47 -16.58
N LEU A 97 11.56 -9.97 -17.55
CA LEU A 97 12.02 -9.60 -18.90
C LEU A 97 11.67 -8.15 -19.18
N CYS A 98 12.64 -7.24 -19.08
CA CYS A 98 12.43 -5.80 -19.30
C CYS A 98 11.86 -5.46 -20.70
N GLY A 99 12.05 -6.34 -21.68
CA GLY A 99 11.41 -6.21 -22.99
C GLY A 99 9.88 -6.38 -23.02
N LEU A 100 9.26 -6.83 -21.92
CA LEU A 100 7.79 -6.88 -21.77
C LEU A 100 7.22 -5.57 -21.21
N GLY A 101 8.05 -4.77 -20.57
CA GLY A 101 7.74 -3.48 -19.99
C GLY A 101 8.85 -3.10 -19.02
N SER A 102 9.29 -1.84 -19.07
CA SER A 102 10.22 -1.26 -18.11
C SER A 102 9.97 0.23 -17.97
N ARG A 103 10.41 0.78 -16.83
CA ARG A 103 10.40 2.23 -16.58
C ARG A 103 11.53 2.59 -15.62
N PRO A 104 12.09 3.81 -15.68
CA PRO A 104 13.08 4.26 -14.72
C PRO A 104 12.58 4.15 -13.27
N LEU A 105 13.41 3.60 -12.38
CA LEU A 105 13.07 3.51 -10.95
C LEU A 105 12.81 4.89 -10.33
N VAL A 106 13.65 5.88 -10.67
CA VAL A 106 13.54 7.26 -10.15
C VAL A 106 12.19 7.88 -10.48
N ASP A 107 11.65 7.64 -11.69
CA ASP A 107 10.36 8.21 -12.11
C ASP A 107 9.23 7.65 -11.23
N ALA A 108 9.22 6.35 -10.98
CA ALA A 108 8.22 5.70 -10.12
C ALA A 108 8.30 6.19 -8.68
N LEU A 109 9.52 6.32 -8.13
CA LEU A 109 9.73 6.84 -6.77
C LEU A 109 9.34 8.32 -6.67
N THR A 110 9.56 9.11 -7.72
CA THR A 110 9.13 10.51 -7.79
C THR A 110 7.60 10.64 -7.76
N GLU A 111 6.88 9.80 -8.48
CA GLU A 111 5.41 9.75 -8.44
C GLU A 111 4.91 9.41 -7.03
N ILE A 112 5.51 8.43 -6.37
CA ILE A 112 5.19 8.08 -4.97
C ILE A 112 5.46 9.28 -4.05
N ARG A 113 6.60 9.96 -4.21
CA ARG A 113 6.95 11.14 -3.43
C ARG A 113 5.93 12.26 -3.61
N VAL A 114 5.54 12.58 -4.85
CA VAL A 114 4.52 13.60 -5.14
C VAL A 114 3.18 13.26 -4.48
N PHE A 115 2.73 12.02 -4.60
CA PHE A 115 1.51 11.58 -3.92
C PHE A 115 1.59 11.77 -2.40
N LEU A 116 2.70 11.39 -1.79
CA LEU A 116 2.88 11.51 -0.34
C LEU A 116 2.96 12.98 0.12
N ASP A 117 3.53 13.88 -0.67
CA ASP A 117 3.55 15.32 -0.37
C ASP A 117 2.13 15.91 -0.39
N GLU A 118 1.28 15.45 -1.30
CA GLU A 118 -0.13 15.85 -1.40
C GLU A 118 -1.01 15.20 -0.33
N ASN A 119 -0.56 14.07 0.23
CA ASN A 119 -1.28 13.24 1.20
C ASN A 119 -0.47 13.03 2.49
N PRO A 120 -0.26 14.05 3.32
CA PRO A 120 0.65 13.98 4.47
C PRO A 120 0.18 13.03 5.59
N GLY A 121 -1.07 12.56 5.56
CA GLY A 121 -1.61 11.57 6.51
C GLY A 121 -1.39 10.12 6.12
N GLU A 122 -0.63 9.85 5.03
CA GLU A 122 -0.46 8.50 4.53
C GLU A 122 0.90 7.91 4.89
N VAL A 123 0.88 6.69 5.43
CA VAL A 123 2.05 5.84 5.69
C VAL A 123 2.11 4.79 4.59
N PHE A 124 3.29 4.57 4.03
CA PHE A 124 3.46 3.76 2.83
C PHE A 124 4.65 2.79 2.93
N SER A 125 4.58 1.66 2.24
CA SER A 125 5.64 0.65 2.22
C SER A 125 6.04 0.26 0.80
N ILE A 126 7.33 0.07 0.58
CA ILE A 126 7.89 -0.53 -0.63
C ILE A 126 8.65 -1.78 -0.23
N ILE A 127 8.44 -2.88 -0.95
CA ILE A 127 9.26 -4.09 -0.86
C ILE A 127 9.94 -4.29 -2.21
N PHE A 128 11.26 -4.12 -2.25
CA PHE A 128 12.04 -4.36 -3.46
C PHE A 128 12.46 -5.82 -3.58
N GLU A 129 12.06 -6.50 -4.66
CA GLU A 129 12.79 -7.64 -5.19
C GLU A 129 13.98 -7.10 -5.98
N SER A 130 15.14 -6.99 -5.31
CA SER A 130 16.24 -6.18 -5.80
C SER A 130 17.33 -7.01 -6.45
N TYR A 131 17.59 -6.77 -7.74
CA TYR A 131 18.65 -7.35 -8.55
C TYR A 131 19.79 -6.35 -8.85
N ILE A 132 19.85 -5.24 -8.13
CA ILE A 132 20.84 -4.16 -8.24
C ILE A 132 21.59 -3.98 -6.93
N GLU A 133 22.67 -3.21 -6.88
CA GLU A 133 23.42 -2.94 -5.66
C GLU A 133 22.62 -2.01 -4.70
N ASN A 134 22.87 -2.11 -3.39
CA ASN A 134 22.21 -1.26 -2.38
C ASN A 134 22.46 0.23 -2.64
N SER A 135 23.66 0.57 -3.12
CA SER A 135 24.03 1.95 -3.48
C SER A 135 23.22 2.49 -4.67
N GLU A 136 22.81 1.63 -5.60
CA GLU A 136 21.99 2.04 -6.75
C GLU A 136 20.53 2.28 -6.32
N THR A 137 19.99 1.41 -5.46
CA THR A 137 18.69 1.67 -4.81
C THR A 137 18.73 2.98 -4.03
N ALA A 138 19.79 3.19 -3.22
CA ALA A 138 19.95 4.40 -2.42
C ALA A 138 20.02 5.67 -3.30
N ALA A 139 20.79 5.63 -4.39
CA ALA A 139 20.90 6.75 -5.30
C ALA A 139 19.54 7.13 -5.92
N ALA A 140 18.72 6.13 -6.31
CA ALA A 140 17.39 6.38 -6.86
C ALA A 140 16.42 6.97 -5.80
N VAL A 141 16.46 6.50 -4.57
CA VAL A 141 15.66 7.01 -3.45
C VAL A 141 16.08 8.43 -3.07
N GLU A 142 17.38 8.74 -3.12
CA GLU A 142 17.89 10.11 -2.92
C GLU A 142 17.49 11.05 -4.07
N GLU A 143 17.65 10.63 -5.32
CA GLU A 143 17.34 11.44 -6.50
C GLU A 143 15.84 11.77 -6.58
N SER A 144 14.97 10.84 -6.24
CA SER A 144 13.51 11.08 -6.19
C SER A 144 13.07 11.98 -5.02
N GLY A 145 13.96 12.26 -4.06
CA GLY A 145 13.64 12.96 -2.81
C GLY A 145 12.84 12.13 -1.81
N LEU A 146 12.56 10.85 -2.10
CA LEU A 146 11.80 9.99 -1.18
C LEU A 146 12.57 9.71 0.12
N ILE A 147 13.89 9.86 0.09
CA ILE A 147 14.79 9.71 1.24
C ILE A 147 14.35 10.53 2.46
N ASP A 148 13.82 11.73 2.24
CA ASP A 148 13.39 12.63 3.32
C ASP A 148 12.24 12.05 4.15
N LEU A 149 11.46 11.10 3.59
CA LEU A 149 10.32 10.47 4.22
C LEU A 149 10.61 9.06 4.75
N THR A 150 11.82 8.53 4.56
CA THR A 150 12.14 7.16 4.94
C THR A 150 12.27 6.98 6.45
N TYR A 151 11.82 5.83 6.94
CA TYR A 151 11.96 5.38 8.32
C TYR A 151 13.00 4.27 8.41
N ALA A 152 13.83 4.30 9.45
CA ALA A 152 14.78 3.24 9.78
C ALA A 152 14.37 2.58 11.09
N HIS A 153 14.01 1.30 11.06
CA HIS A 153 13.63 0.55 12.26
C HIS A 153 14.85 -0.07 12.94
N THR A 154 14.90 0.05 14.27
CA THR A 154 15.89 -0.66 15.08
C THR A 154 15.29 -1.99 15.53
N GLY A 155 15.91 -3.10 15.12
CA GLY A 155 15.42 -4.44 15.47
C GLY A 155 15.25 -4.64 16.98
N GLY A 156 14.12 -5.25 17.36
CA GLY A 156 13.75 -5.51 18.74
C GLY A 156 13.06 -4.36 19.48
N GLU A 157 12.99 -3.16 18.89
CA GLU A 157 12.16 -2.08 19.41
C GLU A 157 10.73 -2.22 18.88
N PRO A 158 9.71 -1.73 19.62
CA PRO A 158 8.35 -1.67 19.10
C PRO A 158 8.27 -0.78 17.85
N TRP A 159 7.43 -1.16 16.87
CA TRP A 159 7.13 -0.28 15.75
C TRP A 159 6.42 0.99 16.26
N PRO A 160 6.69 2.16 15.67
CA PRO A 160 5.99 3.39 16.01
C PRO A 160 4.52 3.32 15.57
N THR A 161 3.69 4.15 16.19
CA THR A 161 2.32 4.38 15.74
C THR A 161 2.31 5.12 14.41
N LEU A 162 1.22 4.99 13.65
CA LEU A 162 1.07 5.75 12.40
C LEU A 162 1.13 7.26 12.66
N ARG A 163 0.61 7.72 13.79
CA ARG A 163 0.70 9.12 14.23
C ARG A 163 2.16 9.57 14.41
N GLU A 164 2.96 8.79 15.10
CA GLU A 164 4.38 9.11 15.33
C GLU A 164 5.16 9.18 14.01
N LEU A 165 4.91 8.25 13.08
CA LEU A 165 5.51 8.27 11.74
C LEU A 165 5.13 9.53 10.95
N ILE A 166 3.86 9.92 11.00
CA ILE A 166 3.34 11.10 10.29
C ILE A 166 3.86 12.40 10.93
N GLU A 167 3.86 12.50 12.26
CA GLU A 167 4.34 13.69 12.97
C GLU A 167 5.86 13.88 12.83
N ALA A 168 6.62 12.78 12.70
CA ALA A 168 8.06 12.82 12.43
C ALA A 168 8.39 13.01 10.94
N ASP A 169 7.39 12.94 10.06
CA ASP A 169 7.51 12.90 8.60
C ASP A 169 8.45 11.80 8.08
N THR A 170 8.53 10.66 8.82
CA THR A 170 9.27 9.46 8.44
C THR A 170 8.32 8.30 8.19
N ARG A 171 7.48 8.42 7.19
CA ARG A 171 6.29 7.60 6.95
C ARG A 171 6.39 6.64 5.76
N VAL A 172 7.61 6.43 5.28
CA VAL A 172 7.88 5.45 4.21
C VAL A 172 8.80 4.35 4.73
N MET A 173 8.30 3.14 4.76
CA MET A 173 9.08 1.93 5.03
C MET A 173 9.62 1.39 3.72
N VAL A 174 10.94 1.36 3.58
CA VAL A 174 11.62 0.79 2.40
C VAL A 174 12.28 -0.51 2.80
N PHE A 175 11.74 -1.59 2.28
CA PHE A 175 12.28 -2.94 2.47
C PHE A 175 12.90 -3.47 1.18
N GLN A 176 13.80 -4.42 1.32
CA GLN A 176 14.32 -5.23 0.22
C GLN A 176 14.50 -6.69 0.64
N GLU A 177 14.43 -7.61 -0.33
CA GLU A 177 14.55 -9.05 -0.09
C GLU A 177 16.01 -9.55 0.07
N LYS A 178 16.99 -8.69 -0.05
CA LYS A 178 18.41 -9.01 0.18
C LYS A 178 18.94 -8.29 1.41
N PRO A 179 20.05 -8.78 2.01
CA PRO A 179 20.65 -8.16 3.19
C PRO A 179 20.92 -6.66 3.01
N GLY A 180 20.63 -5.89 4.07
CA GLY A 180 20.87 -4.46 4.13
C GLY A 180 22.37 -4.11 4.17
N ASP A 181 22.66 -2.81 4.14
CA ASP A 181 23.98 -2.22 4.30
C ASP A 181 23.90 -1.18 5.43
N GLU A 182 24.88 -1.22 6.35
CA GLU A 182 24.96 -0.25 7.46
C GLU A 182 25.04 1.22 6.96
N ALA A 183 25.46 1.44 5.71
CA ALA A 183 25.48 2.76 5.08
C ALA A 183 24.05 3.28 4.78
N TYR A 184 23.07 2.39 4.67
CA TYR A 184 21.68 2.72 4.32
C TYR A 184 20.70 2.09 5.31
N PRO A 185 20.64 2.52 6.58
CA PRO A 185 19.86 1.87 7.63
C PRO A 185 18.35 1.91 7.40
N TRP A 186 17.87 2.79 6.52
CA TRP A 186 16.48 2.90 6.10
C TRP A 186 16.10 1.90 5.00
N LEU A 187 17.07 1.28 4.31
CA LEU A 187 16.87 0.20 3.34
C LEU A 187 16.92 -1.14 4.07
N MET A 188 15.82 -1.51 4.67
CA MET A 188 15.71 -2.60 5.62
C MET A 188 15.67 -3.96 4.94
N TYR A 189 16.36 -4.95 5.50
CA TYR A 189 16.24 -6.34 5.06
C TYR A 189 14.90 -6.91 5.52
N PHE A 190 14.00 -7.19 4.57
CA PHE A 190 12.61 -7.54 4.86
C PHE A 190 12.49 -8.74 5.79
N TRP A 191 13.29 -9.79 5.57
CA TRP A 191 13.24 -11.04 6.34
C TRP A 191 13.80 -10.97 7.77
N GLU A 192 14.33 -9.83 8.18
CA GLU A 192 14.63 -9.55 9.60
C GLU A 192 13.43 -9.01 10.36
N HIS A 193 12.40 -8.53 9.64
CA HIS A 193 11.24 -7.88 10.21
C HIS A 193 9.93 -8.60 9.91
N ALA A 194 9.92 -9.49 8.92
CA ALA A 194 8.73 -10.09 8.38
C ALA A 194 8.91 -11.56 8.00
N TRP A 195 7.79 -12.24 7.85
CA TRP A 195 7.67 -13.54 7.21
C TRP A 195 6.54 -13.51 6.18
N GLU A 196 6.48 -14.52 5.30
CA GLU A 196 5.45 -14.58 4.27
C GLU A 196 4.86 -15.98 4.10
N THR A 197 3.65 -16.06 3.49
CA THR A 197 3.13 -17.30 2.90
C THR A 197 3.82 -17.59 1.57
N PRO A 198 3.76 -18.85 1.05
CA PRO A 198 4.22 -19.14 -0.31
C PRO A 198 3.54 -18.22 -1.35
N PHE A 199 4.25 -17.95 -2.44
CA PHE A 199 3.81 -17.07 -3.52
C PHE A 199 3.67 -17.78 -4.88
N SER A 200 3.86 -19.09 -4.93
CA SER A 200 3.77 -19.87 -6.18
C SER A 200 2.67 -20.90 -6.08
N PHE A 201 1.44 -20.48 -6.37
CA PHE A 201 0.26 -21.32 -6.39
C PHE A 201 -0.32 -21.42 -7.80
N ALA A 202 -0.69 -22.61 -8.24
CA ALA A 202 -1.27 -22.84 -9.56
C ALA A 202 -2.81 -22.77 -9.54
N THR A 203 -3.43 -23.20 -8.44
CA THR A 203 -4.89 -23.23 -8.26
C THR A 203 -5.28 -22.71 -6.87
N PRO A 204 -6.54 -22.30 -6.65
CA PRO A 204 -7.00 -21.85 -5.33
C PRO A 204 -6.86 -22.93 -4.25
N GLU A 205 -6.96 -24.23 -4.62
CA GLU A 205 -6.83 -25.35 -3.72
C GLU A 205 -5.40 -25.56 -3.22
N ASP A 206 -4.41 -24.98 -3.90
CA ASP A 206 -3.00 -25.05 -3.49
C ASP A 206 -2.67 -24.02 -2.40
N PHE A 207 -3.53 -23.05 -2.14
CA PHE A 207 -3.28 -22.01 -1.15
C PHE A 207 -2.94 -22.61 0.23
N SER A 208 -1.84 -22.13 0.81
CA SER A 208 -1.34 -22.52 2.12
C SER A 208 -1.02 -21.28 2.95
N CYS A 209 -1.13 -21.43 4.27
CA CYS A 209 -0.68 -20.42 5.24
C CYS A 209 0.69 -20.78 5.84
N ASP A 210 1.33 -21.84 5.35
CA ASP A 210 2.65 -22.26 5.84
C ASP A 210 3.68 -21.12 5.66
N PRO A 211 4.57 -20.90 6.63
CA PRO A 211 5.68 -19.97 6.47
C PRO A 211 6.61 -20.40 5.32
N ASN A 212 6.96 -19.46 4.46
CA ASN A 212 7.86 -19.67 3.30
C ASN A 212 9.25 -19.07 3.53
N ARG A 213 9.34 -17.74 3.65
CA ARG A 213 10.58 -17.00 3.95
C ARG A 213 10.38 -16.14 5.19
N GLY A 214 11.48 -15.77 5.85
CA GLY A 214 11.48 -15.01 7.10
C GLY A 214 11.27 -15.88 8.33
N ASP A 215 11.22 -15.25 9.49
CA ASP A 215 10.97 -15.89 10.78
C ASP A 215 9.49 -15.71 11.15
N PRO A 216 8.71 -16.78 11.35
CA PRO A 216 7.30 -16.67 11.74
C PRO A 216 7.05 -15.91 13.05
N GLU A 217 8.08 -15.74 13.89
CA GLU A 217 8.00 -14.92 15.11
C GLU A 217 8.26 -13.41 14.84
N ALA A 218 8.61 -13.04 13.59
CA ALA A 218 8.78 -11.64 13.21
C ALA A 218 7.45 -10.88 13.26
N PRO A 219 7.47 -9.58 13.59
CA PRO A 219 6.26 -8.80 13.85
C PRO A 219 5.40 -8.52 12.61
N LEU A 220 5.96 -8.60 11.40
CA LEU A 220 5.25 -8.31 10.17
C LEU A 220 4.95 -9.61 9.40
N PHE A 221 3.78 -9.65 8.77
CA PHE A 221 3.32 -10.77 7.99
C PHE A 221 2.85 -10.33 6.59
N LEU A 222 3.47 -10.91 5.54
CA LEU A 222 3.07 -10.75 4.14
C LEU A 222 2.23 -11.95 3.68
N LEU A 223 0.95 -11.71 3.45
CA LEU A 223 0.03 -12.66 2.83
C LEU A 223 0.08 -12.49 1.32
N ASN A 224 0.72 -13.43 0.62
CA ASN A 224 0.70 -13.51 -0.83
C ASN A 224 -0.62 -14.14 -1.30
N HIS A 225 -1.53 -13.34 -1.85
CA HIS A 225 -2.85 -13.78 -2.31
C HIS A 225 -3.01 -13.58 -3.81
N PHE A 226 -2.31 -14.39 -4.57
CA PHE A 226 -2.41 -14.44 -6.04
C PHE A 226 -2.03 -15.82 -6.56
N LEU A 227 -2.49 -16.16 -7.76
CA LEU A 227 -2.10 -17.37 -8.48
C LEU A 227 -1.01 -17.05 -9.50
N THR A 228 0.02 -17.88 -9.53
CA THR A 228 1.17 -17.68 -10.41
C THR A 228 0.89 -18.23 -11.80
N SER A 229 0.96 -17.37 -12.80
CA SER A 229 0.97 -17.76 -14.21
C SER A 229 2.42 -17.89 -14.72
N PRO A 230 2.73 -18.84 -15.59
CA PRO A 230 4.11 -19.01 -16.10
C PRO A 230 4.65 -17.83 -16.91
N LEU A 231 3.79 -16.91 -17.36
CA LEU A 231 4.14 -15.84 -18.29
C LEU A 231 3.91 -14.43 -17.75
N GLY A 232 3.49 -14.27 -16.51
CA GLY A 232 3.15 -12.97 -15.91
C GLY A 232 1.76 -12.95 -15.28
N GLY A 233 1.21 -11.79 -15.00
CA GLY A 233 -0.11 -11.65 -14.40
C GLY A 233 -1.25 -12.14 -15.28
N SER A 234 -2.38 -12.51 -14.67
CA SER A 234 -3.60 -12.92 -15.35
C SER A 234 -4.83 -12.42 -14.58
N SER A 235 -5.60 -11.54 -15.23
CA SER A 235 -6.86 -11.05 -14.67
C SER A 235 -7.89 -12.16 -14.43
N ASP A 236 -7.91 -13.18 -15.30
CA ASP A 236 -8.79 -14.35 -15.13
C ASP A 236 -8.45 -15.12 -13.83
N LEU A 237 -7.16 -15.21 -13.48
CA LEU A 237 -6.74 -15.85 -12.22
C LEU A 237 -7.08 -14.95 -11.00
N ALA A 238 -6.96 -13.64 -11.13
CA ALA A 238 -7.40 -12.71 -10.08
C ALA A 238 -8.91 -12.79 -9.86
N GLU A 239 -9.72 -12.87 -10.94
CA GLU A 239 -11.17 -13.09 -10.83
C GLU A 239 -11.54 -14.38 -10.09
N MET A 240 -10.69 -15.40 -10.13
CA MET A 240 -10.93 -16.66 -9.43
C MET A 240 -10.73 -16.56 -7.91
N VAL A 241 -9.82 -15.71 -7.45
CA VAL A 241 -9.37 -15.73 -6.05
C VAL A 241 -9.61 -14.44 -5.27
N ASN A 242 -9.69 -13.28 -5.91
CA ASN A 242 -9.74 -11.98 -5.22
C ASN A 242 -11.13 -11.63 -4.65
N TYR A 243 -12.14 -12.47 -4.83
CA TYR A 243 -13.49 -12.22 -4.31
C TYR A 243 -13.77 -12.95 -3.00
N ASN A 244 -14.59 -12.33 -2.16
CA ASN A 244 -15.18 -12.95 -1.00
C ASN A 244 -16.25 -14.01 -1.42
N PRO A 245 -16.42 -15.12 -0.67
CA PRO A 245 -15.82 -15.31 0.65
C PRO A 245 -14.39 -15.87 0.64
N LEU A 246 -13.89 -16.42 -0.48
CA LEU A 246 -12.60 -17.12 -0.56
C LEU A 246 -11.45 -16.25 -0.01
N PHE A 247 -11.38 -14.99 -0.42
CA PHE A 247 -10.30 -14.11 -0.03
C PHE A 247 -10.31 -13.83 1.48
N LEU A 248 -11.44 -13.42 2.01
CA LEU A 248 -11.55 -13.12 3.44
C LEU A 248 -11.34 -14.39 4.30
N GLU A 249 -11.96 -15.51 3.93
CA GLU A 249 -11.79 -16.78 4.65
C GLU A 249 -10.32 -17.20 4.70
N ARG A 250 -9.57 -17.06 3.60
CA ARG A 250 -8.15 -17.36 3.58
C ARG A 250 -7.33 -16.39 4.45
N ALA A 251 -7.61 -15.10 4.35
CA ALA A 251 -6.88 -14.10 5.16
C ALA A 251 -7.10 -14.33 6.67
N GLU A 252 -8.33 -14.66 7.06
CA GLU A 252 -8.69 -15.01 8.44
C GLU A 252 -8.05 -16.33 8.90
N GLN A 253 -8.05 -17.33 8.03
CA GLN A 253 -7.40 -18.62 8.31
C GLN A 253 -5.89 -18.41 8.52
N CYS A 254 -5.22 -17.67 7.64
CA CYS A 254 -3.78 -17.42 7.78
C CYS A 254 -3.44 -16.55 9.00
N GLN A 255 -4.33 -15.64 9.38
CA GLN A 255 -4.21 -14.89 10.65
C GLN A 255 -4.32 -15.82 11.87
N GLU A 256 -5.25 -16.78 11.85
CA GLU A 256 -5.44 -17.73 12.94
C GLU A 256 -4.27 -18.74 13.04
N GLU A 257 -3.86 -19.31 11.89
CA GLU A 257 -2.78 -20.31 11.85
C GLU A 257 -1.41 -19.72 12.17
N GLY A 258 -1.14 -18.47 11.71
CA GLY A 258 0.10 -17.76 11.96
C GLY A 258 0.14 -17.00 13.29
N GLU A 259 -0.99 -16.94 14.02
CA GLU A 259 -1.16 -16.10 15.23
C GLU A 259 -0.68 -14.64 15.02
N ALA A 260 -0.74 -14.15 13.78
CA ALA A 260 -0.23 -12.86 13.35
C ALA A 260 -1.19 -12.16 12.38
N LEU A 261 -1.33 -10.84 12.52
CA LEU A 261 -2.11 -10.03 11.56
C LEU A 261 -1.41 -10.00 10.21
N PRO A 262 -2.07 -10.34 9.08
CA PRO A 262 -1.52 -10.04 7.76
C PRO A 262 -1.36 -8.53 7.59
N ASN A 263 -0.14 -8.01 7.79
CA ASN A 263 0.16 -6.60 7.65
C ASN A 263 0.17 -6.17 6.19
N PHE A 264 0.67 -7.02 5.32
CA PHE A 264 0.68 -6.77 3.88
C PHE A 264 -0.16 -7.84 3.20
N VAL A 265 -1.24 -7.42 2.55
CA VAL A 265 -2.11 -8.32 1.77
C VAL A 265 -1.84 -8.05 0.30
N ALA A 266 -0.97 -8.86 -0.31
CA ALA A 266 -0.50 -8.66 -1.67
C ALA A 266 -1.34 -9.43 -2.69
N VAL A 267 -1.80 -8.71 -3.73
CA VAL A 267 -2.60 -9.26 -4.83
C VAL A 267 -2.09 -8.82 -6.20
N ASP A 268 -2.37 -9.64 -7.22
CA ASP A 268 -2.41 -9.19 -8.59
C ASP A 268 -3.79 -8.54 -8.88
N PHE A 269 -3.84 -7.54 -9.76
CA PHE A 269 -5.07 -6.86 -10.19
C PHE A 269 -5.94 -6.40 -9.01
N TYR A 270 -5.40 -5.47 -8.22
CA TYR A 270 -6.02 -4.96 -6.99
C TYR A 270 -7.43 -4.39 -7.18
N ASP A 271 -7.77 -3.95 -8.39
CA ASP A 271 -9.07 -3.42 -8.81
C ASP A 271 -10.10 -4.51 -9.12
N ILE A 272 -9.68 -5.77 -9.15
CA ILE A 272 -10.54 -6.95 -9.28
C ILE A 272 -10.74 -7.55 -7.90
N GLY A 273 -11.98 -7.60 -7.43
CA GLY A 273 -12.35 -8.22 -6.15
C GLY A 273 -12.30 -7.30 -4.94
N ASP A 274 -12.03 -7.88 -3.77
CA ASP A 274 -12.41 -7.31 -2.48
C ASP A 274 -11.20 -6.98 -1.57
N LEU A 275 -10.03 -6.64 -2.14
CA LEU A 275 -8.79 -6.34 -1.39
C LEU A 275 -9.03 -5.34 -0.25
N PHE A 276 -9.69 -4.24 -0.55
CA PHE A 276 -9.92 -3.17 0.44
C PHE A 276 -10.92 -3.60 1.53
N ASP A 277 -11.95 -4.36 1.18
CA ASP A 277 -12.91 -4.90 2.14
C ASP A 277 -12.26 -5.94 3.06
N VAL A 278 -11.36 -6.77 2.53
CA VAL A 278 -10.59 -7.75 3.31
C VAL A 278 -9.66 -7.06 4.29
N THR A 279 -8.85 -6.10 3.84
CA THR A 279 -7.94 -5.36 4.73
C THR A 279 -8.70 -4.53 5.77
N GLN A 280 -9.84 -3.94 5.41
CA GLN A 280 -10.71 -3.26 6.37
C GLN A 280 -11.29 -4.24 7.40
N SER A 281 -11.68 -5.45 7.00
CA SER A 281 -12.20 -6.47 7.90
C SER A 281 -11.13 -6.95 8.90
N LEU A 282 -9.89 -7.17 8.44
CA LEU A 282 -8.74 -7.50 9.29
C LEU A 282 -8.46 -6.37 10.30
N ASN A 283 -8.55 -5.12 9.88
CA ASN A 283 -8.34 -3.94 10.72
C ASN A 283 -9.47 -3.67 11.72
N SER A 284 -10.62 -4.32 11.59
CA SER A 284 -11.80 -4.08 12.44
C SER A 284 -11.88 -5.00 13.66
N ARG A 285 -10.86 -5.84 13.87
CA ARG A 285 -10.80 -6.86 14.93
C ARG A 285 -10.04 -6.45 16.18
#